data_2d094fd2f5db953f07058d3ea1eb5af5
#
_entry.id   2d094fd2f5db953f07058d3ea1eb5af5
#
_cell.length_a   1.000
_cell.length_b   1.000
_cell.length_c   1.000
_cell.angle_alpha   90.00
_cell.angle_beta   90.00
_cell.angle_gamma   90.00
#
_symmetry.space_group_name_H-M   'P 1'
#
loop_
_entity.id
_entity.type
_entity.pdbx_description
1 polymer ?
#
loop_
_entity_poly.entity_id
_entity_poly.type
_entity_poly.pdbx_seq_one_letter_code
_entity_poly.pdbx_strand_id
1 'polypeptide(L)'
;MRKPLAVLSLLAASTLALAGCGTTSAAAPTGSAAPAASAECAKDSTATATGPVSVTDALGRTVKLDKPAERVAVLEWQQVEDALTLCVTPVAVADAAGYRQWDKAETLPEGVKDVGTRQEPNLDALFQTKPDLVIVEAQTRDDAIIGQLEKYGVPVLVTIGADAKDPVKQLLATFDLIAQATGRTERAEAVATEMKSHLAEAKKTLAAASPSRTDFVYFDGWVDGGTVSLRPFGAGSLIGAIGAELGLTNAWKGETDPAYGLGSTDIEGMTTVGSATLLHTGTEESDSDGFITAAEKNPAWASIPAVKEKRIHAFPTGIWTFGGPHSAEKIADAYVAAFVK
;
A
#
# COMPACT_ATOMS: atom_id res chain seq x y z
N MET A 1 41.46 -62.68 -19.98
CA MET A 1 41.53 -64.06 -19.45
C MET A 1 40.28 -64.30 -18.62
N ARG A 2 39.50 -65.20 -19.11
CA ARG A 2 38.65 -66.18 -18.42
C ARG A 2 37.56 -65.68 -17.43
N LYS A 3 36.35 -65.82 -17.88
CA LYS A 3 35.09 -66.28 -17.29
C LYS A 3 35.20 -67.36 -16.18
N PRO A 4 34.18 -67.89 -15.48
CA PRO A 4 32.73 -67.83 -15.70
C PRO A 4 31.83 -67.92 -14.41
N LEU A 5 30.49 -67.79 -14.62
CA LEU A 5 29.34 -68.67 -14.28
C LEU A 5 29.03 -69.00 -12.79
N ALA A 6 27.77 -68.81 -12.40
CA ALA A 6 26.67 -69.77 -12.30
C ALA A 6 25.47 -69.05 -11.63
N VAL A 7 24.31 -68.88 -12.20
CA VAL A 7 23.11 -69.79 -12.33
C VAL A 7 22.71 -70.42 -10.99
N LEU A 8 21.54 -70.03 -10.46
CA LEU A 8 20.51 -70.99 -10.09
C LEU A 8 19.14 -70.32 -9.93
N SER A 9 18.19 -70.85 -10.66
CA SER A 9 16.75 -70.58 -10.66
C SER A 9 16.06 -71.25 -9.48
N LEU A 10 14.95 -70.72 -8.99
CA LEU A 10 13.80 -71.53 -8.54
C LEU A 10 12.47 -70.80 -8.67
N LEU A 11 11.53 -71.57 -9.17
CA LEU A 11 10.18 -71.31 -9.57
C LEU A 11 9.17 -71.14 -8.40
N ALA A 12 8.04 -70.57 -8.83
CA ALA A 12 6.66 -70.83 -8.42
C ALA A 12 6.13 -69.97 -7.27
N ALA A 13 5.03 -69.28 -7.41
CA ALA A 13 3.69 -69.78 -7.64
C ALA A 13 2.69 -68.64 -7.96
N SER A 14 1.83 -68.93 -8.89
CA SER A 14 0.73 -68.13 -9.38
C SER A 14 -0.39 -67.99 -8.34
N THR A 15 -0.98 -66.83 -8.16
CA THR A 15 -2.39 -66.68 -7.80
C THR A 15 -3.02 -65.55 -8.60
N LEU A 16 -3.92 -65.93 -9.50
CA LEU A 16 -4.88 -65.03 -10.15
C LEU A 16 -5.86 -64.51 -9.09
N ALA A 17 -6.07 -63.21 -9.08
CA ALA A 17 -7.26 -62.61 -8.50
C ALA A 17 -7.82 -61.57 -9.47
N LEU A 18 -9.09 -61.66 -9.71
CA LEU A 18 -9.95 -61.09 -10.74
C LEU A 18 -9.99 -59.57 -10.79
N ALA A 19 -10.25 -59.14 -12.01
CA ALA A 19 -10.67 -57.86 -12.48
C ALA A 19 -11.61 -57.09 -11.53
N GLY A 20 -11.19 -55.83 -11.21
CA GLY A 20 -12.08 -54.76 -10.81
C GLY A 20 -11.92 -53.63 -11.81
N CYS A 21 -12.90 -53.43 -12.69
CA CYS A 21 -13.04 -52.21 -13.48
C CYS A 21 -13.25 -51.03 -12.53
N GLY A 22 -12.17 -50.35 -12.15
CA GLY A 22 -12.23 -49.05 -11.53
C GLY A 22 -12.25 -47.98 -12.61
N THR A 23 -13.41 -47.34 -12.80
CA THR A 23 -13.53 -46.10 -13.54
C THR A 23 -12.61 -45.10 -12.91
N THR A 24 -11.57 -44.69 -13.61
CA THR A 24 -10.76 -43.50 -13.28
C THR A 24 -11.68 -42.30 -13.39
N SER A 25 -12.26 -41.88 -12.27
CA SER A 25 -12.79 -40.53 -12.15
C SER A 25 -11.62 -39.58 -12.38
N ALA A 26 -11.64 -38.85 -13.52
CA ALA A 26 -10.77 -37.74 -13.72
C ALA A 26 -10.97 -36.78 -12.52
N ALA A 27 -9.91 -36.55 -11.76
CA ALA A 27 -9.94 -35.52 -10.72
C ALA A 27 -10.38 -34.22 -11.40
N ALA A 28 -11.47 -33.66 -10.93
CA ALA A 28 -11.87 -32.31 -11.33
C ALA A 28 -10.64 -31.40 -11.12
N PRO A 29 -10.40 -30.43 -12.02
CA PRO A 29 -9.35 -29.47 -11.80
C PRO A 29 -9.61 -28.83 -10.43
N THR A 30 -8.66 -28.99 -9.52
CA THR A 30 -8.65 -28.28 -8.25
C THR A 30 -8.72 -26.80 -8.59
N GLY A 31 -9.88 -26.20 -8.41
CA GLY A 31 -10.05 -24.76 -8.54
C GLY A 31 -8.95 -24.12 -7.70
N SER A 32 -8.25 -23.18 -8.27
CA SER A 32 -7.26 -22.37 -7.56
C SER A 32 -7.93 -21.88 -6.28
N ALA A 33 -7.44 -22.32 -5.13
CA ALA A 33 -7.97 -21.85 -3.86
C ALA A 33 -7.87 -20.32 -3.86
N ALA A 34 -8.93 -19.64 -3.49
CA ALA A 34 -8.89 -18.22 -3.32
C ALA A 34 -7.73 -17.87 -2.36
N PRO A 35 -6.97 -16.80 -2.63
CA PRO A 35 -5.92 -16.36 -1.71
C PRO A 35 -6.46 -16.25 -0.29
N ALA A 36 -5.70 -16.68 0.71
CA ALA A 36 -6.15 -16.65 2.10
C ALA A 36 -6.36 -15.20 2.55
N ALA A 37 -7.54 -14.91 3.08
CA ALA A 37 -7.84 -13.63 3.69
C ALA A 37 -6.91 -13.36 4.90
N SER A 38 -6.67 -12.09 5.23
CA SER A 38 -5.92 -11.70 6.43
C SER A 38 -6.58 -12.26 7.70
N ALA A 39 -5.80 -12.38 8.79
CA ALA A 39 -6.34 -12.84 10.07
C ALA A 39 -7.44 -11.90 10.61
N GLU A 40 -7.39 -10.64 10.26
CA GLU A 40 -8.40 -9.64 10.60
C GLU A 40 -9.68 -9.86 9.80
N CYS A 41 -9.56 -10.04 8.50
CA CYS A 41 -10.71 -10.35 7.64
C CYS A 41 -11.39 -11.68 7.99
N ALA A 42 -10.65 -12.65 8.53
CA ALA A 42 -11.23 -13.90 9.03
C ALA A 42 -12.16 -13.70 10.24
N LYS A 43 -12.03 -12.57 10.97
CA LYS A 43 -12.87 -12.21 12.13
C LYS A 43 -13.95 -11.17 11.77
N ASP A 44 -13.90 -10.65 10.57
CA ASP A 44 -14.86 -9.64 10.13
C ASP A 44 -16.27 -10.23 10.07
N SER A 45 -17.20 -9.55 10.75
CA SER A 45 -18.62 -9.92 10.79
C SER A 45 -19.53 -8.87 10.17
N THR A 46 -18.96 -7.82 9.56
CA THR A 46 -19.73 -6.78 8.91
C THR A 46 -20.46 -7.30 7.66
N ALA A 47 -21.64 -6.78 7.42
CA ALA A 47 -22.41 -7.22 6.28
C ALA A 47 -21.82 -6.71 4.96
N THR A 48 -21.89 -7.55 3.92
CA THR A 48 -21.67 -7.13 2.54
C THR A 48 -23.03 -6.75 1.94
N ALA A 49 -23.13 -5.53 1.42
CA ALA A 49 -24.35 -5.11 0.73
C ALA A 49 -24.62 -6.00 -0.50
N THR A 50 -25.89 -6.09 -0.87
CA THR A 50 -26.33 -6.86 -2.05
C THR A 50 -27.19 -5.99 -2.94
N GLY A 51 -27.31 -6.35 -4.20
CA GLY A 51 -28.10 -5.63 -5.20
C GLY A 51 -27.27 -4.61 -6.01
N PRO A 52 -27.91 -3.88 -6.90
CA PRO A 52 -27.22 -2.94 -7.80
C PRO A 52 -26.51 -1.83 -7.05
N VAL A 53 -25.32 -1.47 -7.54
CA VAL A 53 -24.49 -0.38 -7.02
C VAL A 53 -24.48 0.76 -8.03
N SER A 54 -24.61 1.98 -7.54
CA SER A 54 -24.43 3.20 -8.33
C SER A 54 -23.63 4.20 -7.50
N VAL A 55 -22.36 4.38 -7.86
CA VAL A 55 -21.45 5.31 -7.17
C VAL A 55 -21.06 6.44 -8.10
N THR A 56 -20.79 7.61 -7.53
CA THR A 56 -20.17 8.73 -8.23
C THR A 56 -18.70 8.74 -7.87
N ASP A 57 -17.83 8.52 -8.85
CA ASP A 57 -16.40 8.46 -8.63
C ASP A 57 -15.77 9.84 -8.33
N ALA A 58 -14.48 9.86 -8.03
CA ALA A 58 -13.78 11.08 -7.63
C ALA A 58 -13.77 12.18 -8.70
N LEU A 59 -13.98 11.83 -9.97
CA LEU A 59 -14.10 12.79 -11.08
C LEU A 59 -15.56 13.12 -11.43
N GLY A 60 -16.54 12.71 -10.61
CA GLY A 60 -17.96 12.97 -10.82
C GLY A 60 -18.56 12.12 -11.95
N ARG A 61 -17.98 10.96 -12.28
CA ARG A 61 -18.53 9.99 -13.23
C ARG A 61 -19.42 9.01 -12.48
N THR A 62 -20.49 8.54 -13.12
CA THR A 62 -21.35 7.53 -12.51
C THR A 62 -20.89 6.15 -12.91
N VAL A 63 -20.49 5.32 -11.97
CA VAL A 63 -20.16 3.91 -12.12
C VAL A 63 -21.33 3.07 -11.65
N LYS A 64 -21.82 2.16 -12.50
CA LYS A 64 -22.96 1.28 -12.23
C LYS A 64 -22.51 -0.16 -12.30
N LEU A 65 -22.92 -0.95 -11.31
CA LEU A 65 -22.68 -2.38 -11.23
C LEU A 65 -24.02 -3.06 -10.92
N ASP A 66 -24.28 -4.23 -11.50
CA ASP A 66 -25.49 -5.00 -11.22
C ASP A 66 -25.50 -5.59 -9.79
N LYS A 67 -24.32 -5.74 -9.22
CA LYS A 67 -24.06 -6.14 -7.82
C LYS A 67 -22.71 -5.54 -7.37
N PRO A 68 -22.40 -5.51 -6.06
CA PRO A 68 -21.09 -5.12 -5.58
C PRO A 68 -19.97 -5.91 -6.27
N ALA A 69 -18.86 -5.22 -6.57
CA ALA A 69 -17.72 -5.83 -7.24
C ALA A 69 -17.06 -6.90 -6.35
N GLU A 70 -16.81 -8.06 -6.92
CA GLU A 70 -16.16 -9.20 -6.24
C GLU A 70 -14.77 -9.50 -6.83
N ARG A 71 -14.52 -9.02 -8.04
CA ARG A 71 -13.30 -9.29 -8.80
C ARG A 71 -12.65 -7.98 -9.22
N VAL A 72 -12.07 -7.30 -8.25
CA VAL A 72 -11.47 -5.99 -8.49
C VAL A 72 -10.04 -6.12 -9.03
N ALA A 73 -9.69 -5.33 -10.03
CA ALA A 73 -8.31 -5.08 -10.43
C ALA A 73 -7.92 -3.68 -9.95
N VAL A 74 -6.73 -3.54 -9.34
CA VAL A 74 -6.34 -2.31 -8.65
C VAL A 74 -4.98 -1.85 -9.16
N LEU A 75 -4.88 -0.60 -9.60
CA LEU A 75 -3.69 -0.08 -10.28
C LEU A 75 -2.83 0.88 -9.46
N GLU A 76 -3.18 1.14 -8.19
CA GLU A 76 -2.39 1.98 -7.29
C GLU A 76 -2.34 1.37 -5.87
N TRP A 77 -1.25 1.56 -5.14
CA TRP A 77 -0.97 0.87 -3.89
C TRP A 77 -1.91 1.26 -2.74
N GLN A 78 -2.27 2.54 -2.58
CA GLN A 78 -3.28 2.94 -1.60
C GLN A 78 -4.57 2.13 -1.77
N GLN A 79 -5.07 2.05 -3.02
CA GLN A 79 -6.32 1.35 -3.29
C GLN A 79 -6.19 -0.18 -3.14
N VAL A 80 -4.95 -0.73 -3.26
CA VAL A 80 -4.67 -2.13 -2.90
C VAL A 80 -4.80 -2.32 -1.39
N GLU A 81 -4.18 -1.44 -0.58
CA GLU A 81 -4.35 -1.44 0.87
C GLU A 81 -5.83 -1.31 1.23
N ASP A 82 -6.52 -0.33 0.65
CA ASP A 82 -7.94 -0.08 0.89
C ASP A 82 -8.81 -1.31 0.61
N ALA A 83 -8.61 -1.97 -0.54
CA ALA A 83 -9.35 -3.18 -0.89
C ALA A 83 -9.10 -4.32 0.10
N LEU A 84 -7.84 -4.53 0.49
CA LEU A 84 -7.47 -5.57 1.46
C LEU A 84 -8.04 -5.28 2.85
N THR A 85 -7.98 -4.02 3.31
CA THR A 85 -8.58 -3.55 4.57
C THR A 85 -10.10 -3.76 4.58
N LEU A 86 -10.75 -3.61 3.42
CA LEU A 86 -12.17 -3.91 3.22
C LEU A 86 -12.47 -5.41 3.08
N CYS A 87 -11.47 -6.27 3.23
CA CYS A 87 -11.57 -7.71 3.04
C CYS A 87 -11.94 -8.13 1.60
N VAL A 88 -11.54 -7.34 0.64
CA VAL A 88 -11.68 -7.62 -0.80
C VAL A 88 -10.30 -7.91 -1.38
N THR A 89 -10.00 -9.16 -1.67
CA THR A 89 -8.72 -9.53 -2.28
C THR A 89 -8.76 -9.22 -3.78
N PRO A 90 -7.88 -8.34 -4.29
CA PRO A 90 -7.81 -8.05 -5.72
C PRO A 90 -7.47 -9.29 -6.55
N VAL A 91 -8.02 -9.41 -7.75
CA VAL A 91 -7.63 -10.45 -8.73
C VAL A 91 -6.37 -10.07 -9.50
N ALA A 92 -6.08 -8.76 -9.58
CA ALA A 92 -4.90 -8.20 -10.20
C ALA A 92 -4.50 -6.89 -9.53
N VAL A 93 -3.20 -6.64 -9.45
CA VAL A 93 -2.63 -5.38 -8.97
C VAL A 93 -1.48 -4.94 -9.87
N ALA A 94 -1.24 -3.65 -9.95
CA ALA A 94 -0.02 -3.14 -10.57
C ALA A 94 1.11 -3.08 -9.55
N ASP A 95 2.31 -3.50 -9.96
CA ASP A 95 3.55 -3.45 -9.18
C ASP A 95 3.43 -4.10 -7.80
N ALA A 96 3.07 -5.39 -7.82
CA ALA A 96 2.91 -6.19 -6.59
C ALA A 96 4.23 -6.27 -5.77
N ALA A 97 5.38 -6.24 -6.44
CA ALA A 97 6.67 -6.26 -5.77
C ALA A 97 6.92 -4.97 -4.98
N GLY A 98 6.68 -3.83 -5.62
CA GLY A 98 6.77 -2.52 -4.97
C GLY A 98 5.77 -2.39 -3.82
N TYR A 99 4.52 -2.84 -4.00
CA TYR A 99 3.54 -2.86 -2.90
C TYR A 99 4.09 -3.61 -1.68
N ARG A 100 4.57 -4.85 -1.85
CA ARG A 100 5.10 -5.65 -0.74
C ARG A 100 6.34 -5.04 -0.07
N GLN A 101 7.09 -4.24 -0.79
CA GLN A 101 8.27 -3.54 -0.26
C GLN A 101 7.87 -2.31 0.56
N TRP A 102 6.98 -1.48 0.01
CA TRP A 102 6.71 -0.14 0.52
C TRP A 102 5.45 -0.03 1.37
N ASP A 103 4.49 -0.93 1.19
CA ASP A 103 3.24 -0.97 1.93
C ASP A 103 3.07 -2.34 2.62
N LYS A 104 3.26 -2.33 3.92
CA LYS A 104 3.07 -3.51 4.78
C LYS A 104 1.94 -3.27 5.78
N ALA A 105 1.07 -2.30 5.52
CA ALA A 105 -0.13 -2.09 6.30
C ALA A 105 -1.06 -3.29 6.15
N GLU A 106 -1.23 -3.74 4.89
CA GLU A 106 -1.95 -4.97 4.58
C GLU A 106 -1.06 -5.93 3.78
N THR A 107 -1.20 -7.20 4.06
CA THR A 107 -0.44 -8.24 3.34
C THR A 107 -1.13 -8.59 2.03
N LEU A 108 -0.49 -8.29 0.89
CA LEU A 108 -0.97 -8.76 -0.41
C LEU A 108 -0.81 -10.28 -0.52
N PRO A 109 -1.90 -11.06 -0.63
CA PRO A 109 -1.83 -12.52 -0.72
C PRO A 109 -1.01 -13.00 -1.91
N GLU A 110 -0.38 -14.16 -1.75
CA GLU A 110 0.26 -14.84 -2.87
C GLU A 110 -0.75 -15.26 -3.93
N GLY A 111 -0.32 -15.23 -5.19
CA GLY A 111 -1.18 -15.61 -6.32
C GLY A 111 -2.04 -14.49 -6.89
N VAL A 112 -2.08 -13.29 -6.28
CA VAL A 112 -2.64 -12.10 -6.93
C VAL A 112 -1.79 -11.76 -8.15
N LYS A 113 -2.46 -11.56 -9.30
CA LYS A 113 -1.78 -11.32 -10.57
C LYS A 113 -1.11 -9.95 -10.59
N ASP A 114 0.20 -9.91 -10.79
CA ASP A 114 0.92 -8.68 -11.13
C ASP A 114 0.69 -8.33 -12.60
N VAL A 115 0.30 -7.09 -12.87
CA VAL A 115 0.01 -6.61 -14.22
C VAL A 115 0.98 -5.52 -14.71
N GLY A 116 2.16 -5.45 -14.15
CA GLY A 116 3.20 -4.50 -14.55
C GLY A 116 3.24 -3.25 -13.68
N THR A 117 3.86 -2.18 -14.15
CA THR A 117 4.03 -0.96 -13.37
C THR A 117 2.73 -0.18 -13.20
N ARG A 118 2.66 0.68 -12.18
CA ARG A 118 1.51 1.56 -11.94
C ARG A 118 1.30 2.58 -13.08
N GLN A 119 2.40 3.06 -13.66
CA GLN A 119 2.38 4.03 -14.75
C GLN A 119 2.02 3.40 -16.12
N GLU A 120 2.44 2.14 -16.33
CA GLU A 120 2.25 1.42 -17.59
C GLU A 120 1.79 -0.02 -17.30
N PRO A 121 0.53 -0.22 -16.83
CA PRO A 121 0.01 -1.55 -16.58
C PRO A 121 -0.22 -2.31 -17.89
N ASN A 122 0.04 -3.61 -17.88
CA ASN A 122 -0.26 -4.50 -18.98
C ASN A 122 -1.76 -4.82 -19.01
N LEU A 123 -2.52 -4.09 -19.82
CA LEU A 123 -3.97 -4.21 -19.89
C LEU A 123 -4.43 -5.59 -20.39
N ASP A 124 -3.71 -6.23 -21.31
CA ASP A 124 -4.06 -7.58 -21.75
C ASP A 124 -3.96 -8.59 -20.61
N ALA A 125 -2.89 -8.52 -19.81
CA ALA A 125 -2.74 -9.34 -18.62
C ALA A 125 -3.81 -9.04 -17.56
N LEU A 126 -4.17 -7.76 -17.38
CA LEU A 126 -5.21 -7.32 -16.47
C LEU A 126 -6.55 -7.94 -16.84
N PHE A 127 -7.01 -7.78 -18.09
CA PHE A 127 -8.34 -8.25 -18.51
C PHE A 127 -8.43 -9.77 -18.70
N GLN A 128 -7.29 -10.48 -18.82
CA GLN A 128 -7.27 -11.94 -18.71
C GLN A 128 -7.70 -12.44 -17.33
N THR A 129 -7.57 -11.63 -16.29
CA THR A 129 -8.05 -11.97 -14.94
C THR A 129 -9.57 -11.87 -14.81
N LYS A 130 -10.27 -11.33 -15.82
CA LYS A 130 -11.73 -11.13 -15.87
C LYS A 130 -12.24 -10.34 -14.66
N PRO A 131 -11.77 -9.11 -14.45
CA PRO A 131 -12.28 -8.26 -13.39
C PRO A 131 -13.72 -7.84 -13.71
N ASP A 132 -14.53 -7.56 -12.67
CA ASP A 132 -15.84 -6.94 -12.77
C ASP A 132 -15.79 -5.43 -12.45
N LEU A 133 -14.64 -4.96 -11.92
CA LEU A 133 -14.34 -3.56 -11.68
C LEU A 133 -12.83 -3.33 -11.81
N VAL A 134 -12.44 -2.24 -12.44
CA VAL A 134 -11.05 -1.74 -12.39
C VAL A 134 -11.02 -0.45 -11.56
N ILE A 135 -10.11 -0.38 -10.60
CA ILE A 135 -9.87 0.80 -9.76
C ILE A 135 -8.57 1.42 -10.21
N VAL A 136 -8.61 2.72 -10.54
CA VAL A 136 -7.45 3.46 -11.05
C VAL A 136 -7.41 4.87 -10.46
N GLU A 137 -6.21 5.37 -10.21
CA GLU A 137 -6.01 6.77 -9.87
C GLU A 137 -5.86 7.61 -11.14
N ALA A 138 -6.58 8.72 -11.19
CA ALA A 138 -6.42 9.71 -12.26
C ALA A 138 -6.78 11.11 -11.75
N GLN A 139 -6.13 12.13 -12.29
CA GLN A 139 -6.32 13.51 -11.84
C GLN A 139 -7.40 14.26 -12.62
N THR A 140 -7.68 13.84 -13.86
CA THR A 140 -8.65 14.49 -14.73
C THR A 140 -9.47 13.46 -15.52
N ARG A 141 -10.63 13.90 -16.03
CA ARG A 141 -11.49 13.05 -16.87
C ARG A 141 -10.85 12.66 -18.19
N ASP A 142 -9.91 13.45 -18.66
CA ASP A 142 -9.22 13.26 -19.94
C ASP A 142 -7.94 12.42 -19.79
N ASP A 143 -7.69 11.86 -18.63
CA ASP A 143 -6.55 10.99 -18.40
C ASP A 143 -6.63 9.77 -19.33
N ALA A 144 -5.55 9.55 -20.09
CA ALA A 144 -5.52 8.55 -21.15
C ALA A 144 -5.81 7.13 -20.68
N ILE A 145 -5.43 6.80 -19.42
CA ILE A 145 -5.64 5.47 -18.86
C ILE A 145 -7.13 5.14 -18.74
N ILE A 146 -7.98 6.12 -18.41
CA ILE A 146 -9.43 5.92 -18.29
C ILE A 146 -9.99 5.42 -19.62
N GLY A 147 -9.71 6.17 -20.70
CA GLY A 147 -10.18 5.80 -22.03
C GLY A 147 -9.59 4.49 -22.57
N GLN A 148 -8.40 4.10 -22.12
CA GLN A 148 -7.81 2.81 -22.46
C GLN A 148 -8.54 1.66 -21.77
N LEU A 149 -8.84 1.79 -20.46
CA LEU A 149 -9.55 0.80 -19.67
C LEU A 149 -11.00 0.60 -20.15
N GLU A 150 -11.71 1.69 -20.44
CA GLU A 150 -13.11 1.66 -20.89
C GLU A 150 -13.32 0.87 -22.19
N LYS A 151 -12.31 0.77 -23.06
CA LYS A 151 -12.40 -0.02 -24.31
C LYS A 151 -12.67 -1.51 -24.07
N TYR A 152 -12.37 -2.01 -22.89
CA TYR A 152 -12.60 -3.41 -22.56
C TYR A 152 -14.02 -3.69 -22.03
N GLY A 153 -14.84 -2.65 -21.86
CA GLY A 153 -16.24 -2.78 -21.46
C GLY A 153 -16.45 -3.19 -19.98
N VAL A 154 -15.40 -3.09 -19.16
CA VAL A 154 -15.47 -3.31 -17.70
C VAL A 154 -15.63 -1.95 -17.01
N PRO A 155 -16.50 -1.84 -15.99
CA PRO A 155 -16.61 -0.62 -15.20
C PRO A 155 -15.27 -0.15 -14.64
N VAL A 156 -15.04 1.17 -14.68
CA VAL A 156 -13.82 1.82 -14.18
C VAL A 156 -14.20 2.81 -13.09
N LEU A 157 -13.70 2.58 -11.88
CA LEU A 157 -13.82 3.48 -10.74
C LEU A 157 -12.57 4.33 -10.65
N VAL A 158 -12.71 5.63 -10.79
CA VAL A 158 -11.59 6.56 -10.66
C VAL A 158 -11.51 7.11 -9.25
N THR A 159 -10.32 7.06 -8.67
CA THR A 159 -9.99 7.65 -7.37
C THR A 159 -9.01 8.80 -7.54
N ILE A 160 -8.88 9.64 -6.51
CA ILE A 160 -7.84 10.65 -6.36
C ILE A 160 -7.02 10.27 -5.12
N GLY A 161 -5.70 10.13 -5.28
CA GLY A 161 -4.83 9.63 -4.21
C GLY A 161 -4.59 10.63 -3.09
N ALA A 162 -4.62 11.95 -3.37
CA ALA A 162 -4.35 12.98 -2.37
C ALA A 162 -5.06 14.30 -2.65
N ASP A 163 -5.28 15.08 -1.59
CA ASP A 163 -5.67 16.49 -1.63
C ASP A 163 -4.94 17.22 -0.50
N ALA A 164 -4.00 18.09 -0.86
CA ALA A 164 -3.19 18.82 0.12
C ALA A 164 -3.99 19.80 1.00
N LYS A 165 -5.27 20.03 0.72
CA LYS A 165 -6.15 20.85 1.56
C LYS A 165 -6.68 20.07 2.77
N ASP A 166 -6.96 18.78 2.59
CA ASP A 166 -7.48 17.91 3.66
C ASP A 166 -7.10 16.43 3.37
N PRO A 167 -5.84 16.05 3.59
CA PRO A 167 -5.33 14.73 3.21
C PRO A 167 -6.04 13.58 3.91
N VAL A 168 -6.40 13.73 5.19
CA VAL A 168 -7.08 12.68 5.96
C VAL A 168 -8.50 12.48 5.46
N LYS A 169 -9.20 13.57 5.13
CA LYS A 169 -10.53 13.48 4.52
C LYS A 169 -10.48 12.83 3.14
N GLN A 170 -9.46 13.16 2.33
CA GLN A 170 -9.30 12.55 1.00
C GLN A 170 -9.01 11.05 1.10
N LEU A 171 -8.13 10.62 2.01
CA LEU A 171 -7.89 9.22 2.30
C LEU A 171 -9.21 8.48 2.60
N LEU A 172 -10.00 9.00 3.54
CA LEU A 172 -11.28 8.39 3.92
C LEU A 172 -12.31 8.42 2.78
N ALA A 173 -12.29 9.45 1.92
CA ALA A 173 -13.18 9.52 0.76
C ALA A 173 -12.82 8.45 -0.29
N THR A 174 -11.54 8.20 -0.54
CA THR A 174 -11.08 7.13 -1.43
C THR A 174 -11.46 5.75 -0.87
N PHE A 175 -11.23 5.54 0.42
CA PHE A 175 -11.60 4.30 1.11
C PHE A 175 -13.11 4.01 1.05
N ASP A 176 -13.95 5.02 1.37
CA ASP A 176 -15.42 4.91 1.31
C ASP A 176 -15.91 4.64 -0.13
N LEU A 177 -15.31 5.28 -1.13
CA LEU A 177 -15.67 5.07 -2.52
C LEU A 177 -15.45 3.62 -2.98
N ILE A 178 -14.34 3.02 -2.58
CA ILE A 178 -14.05 1.59 -2.84
C ILE A 178 -15.02 0.70 -2.07
N ALA A 179 -15.33 1.07 -0.82
CA ALA A 179 -16.30 0.34 0.00
C ALA A 179 -17.71 0.34 -0.60
N GLN A 180 -18.17 1.47 -1.14
CA GLN A 180 -19.44 1.57 -1.85
C GLN A 180 -19.46 0.64 -3.07
N ALA A 181 -18.40 0.64 -3.88
CA ALA A 181 -18.32 -0.18 -5.07
C ALA A 181 -18.26 -1.69 -4.78
N THR A 182 -17.70 -2.07 -3.64
CA THR A 182 -17.51 -3.46 -3.22
C THR A 182 -18.56 -3.94 -2.19
N GLY A 183 -19.50 -3.06 -1.81
CA GLY A 183 -20.55 -3.38 -0.84
C GLY A 183 -20.08 -3.51 0.61
N ARG A 184 -18.93 -2.91 0.94
CA ARG A 184 -18.25 -3.04 2.24
C ARG A 184 -18.34 -1.78 3.12
N THR A 185 -19.41 -0.99 2.97
CA THR A 185 -19.59 0.28 3.67
C THR A 185 -19.63 0.14 5.19
N GLU A 186 -20.25 -0.94 5.72
CA GLU A 186 -20.27 -1.19 7.16
C GLU A 186 -18.85 -1.45 7.70
N ARG A 187 -18.02 -2.20 6.96
CA ARG A 187 -16.62 -2.40 7.30
C ARG A 187 -15.84 -1.08 7.25
N ALA A 188 -16.07 -0.27 6.23
CA ALA A 188 -15.39 1.02 6.09
C ALA A 188 -15.70 1.96 7.25
N GLU A 189 -16.96 2.03 7.72
CA GLU A 189 -17.34 2.82 8.88
C GLU A 189 -16.64 2.33 10.16
N ALA A 190 -16.53 1.02 10.35
CA ALA A 190 -15.84 0.44 11.49
C ALA A 190 -14.36 0.81 11.47
N VAL A 191 -13.66 0.57 10.35
CA VAL A 191 -12.22 0.90 10.19
C VAL A 191 -11.95 2.40 10.33
N ALA A 192 -12.78 3.25 9.72
CA ALA A 192 -12.62 4.70 9.86
C ALA A 192 -12.80 5.19 11.32
N THR A 193 -13.67 4.52 12.08
CA THR A 193 -13.87 4.81 13.51
C THR A 193 -12.65 4.35 14.32
N GLU A 194 -12.10 3.19 14.00
CA GLU A 194 -10.93 2.60 14.63
C GLU A 194 -9.69 3.48 14.40
N MET A 195 -9.42 3.86 13.16
CA MET A 195 -8.36 4.80 12.79
C MET A 195 -8.46 6.12 13.59
N LYS A 196 -9.64 6.75 13.62
CA LYS A 196 -9.82 8.00 14.38
C LYS A 196 -9.56 7.83 15.87
N SER A 197 -9.97 6.70 16.43
CA SER A 197 -9.73 6.37 17.84
C SER A 197 -8.24 6.15 18.10
N HIS A 198 -7.54 5.48 17.20
CA HIS A 198 -6.10 5.25 17.26
C HIS A 198 -5.32 6.58 17.21
N LEU A 199 -5.64 7.47 16.27
CA LEU A 199 -5.04 8.81 16.19
C LEU A 199 -5.29 9.61 17.48
N ALA A 200 -6.50 9.56 18.05
CA ALA A 200 -6.83 10.26 19.29
C ALA A 200 -6.01 9.71 20.48
N GLU A 201 -5.76 8.41 20.54
CA GLU A 201 -4.95 7.79 21.60
C GLU A 201 -3.46 8.12 21.41
N ALA A 202 -2.95 8.09 20.19
CA ALA A 202 -1.58 8.52 19.86
C ALA A 202 -1.34 9.98 20.28
N LYS A 203 -2.32 10.86 20.00
CA LYS A 203 -2.30 12.26 20.46
C LYS A 203 -2.20 12.39 21.98
N LYS A 204 -2.99 11.63 22.73
CA LYS A 204 -2.96 11.65 24.20
C LYS A 204 -1.60 11.13 24.72
N THR A 205 -1.04 10.10 24.11
CA THR A 205 0.26 9.54 24.45
C THR A 205 1.35 10.60 24.26
N LEU A 206 1.37 11.28 23.14
CA LEU A 206 2.30 12.38 22.87
C LEU A 206 2.13 13.56 23.85
N ALA A 207 0.89 13.96 24.11
CA ALA A 207 0.60 15.03 25.07
C ALA A 207 1.07 14.68 26.49
N ALA A 208 0.85 13.43 26.91
CA ALA A 208 1.28 12.95 28.23
C ALA A 208 2.82 12.88 28.35
N ALA A 209 3.51 12.49 27.28
CA ALA A 209 4.96 12.46 27.22
C ALA A 209 5.60 13.85 27.23
N SER A 210 4.84 14.88 26.86
CA SER A 210 5.30 16.29 26.82
C SER A 210 6.69 16.45 26.21
N PRO A 211 6.91 16.03 24.97
CA PRO A 211 8.23 16.09 24.34
C PRO A 211 8.75 17.52 24.34
N SER A 212 10.02 17.69 24.61
CA SER A 212 10.65 19.02 24.68
C SER A 212 10.67 19.78 23.34
N ARG A 213 10.40 19.08 22.23
CA ARG A 213 10.25 19.61 20.90
C ARG A 213 9.08 18.91 20.21
N THR A 214 8.34 19.66 19.44
CA THR A 214 7.19 19.16 18.64
C THR A 214 7.37 19.45 17.15
N ASP A 215 8.43 20.18 16.79
CA ASP A 215 8.71 20.51 15.41
C ASP A 215 9.35 19.32 14.70
N PHE A 216 8.88 19.03 13.51
CA PHE A 216 9.42 17.96 12.66
C PHE A 216 9.49 18.37 11.19
N VAL A 217 10.37 17.70 10.45
CA VAL A 217 10.30 17.58 8.99
C VAL A 217 10.45 16.12 8.64
N TYR A 218 9.45 15.56 7.96
CA TYR A 218 9.57 14.25 7.34
C TYR A 218 9.98 14.41 5.87
N PHE A 219 10.85 13.54 5.39
CA PHE A 219 11.31 13.55 4.01
C PHE A 219 11.72 12.15 3.54
N ASP A 220 11.72 11.98 2.25
CA ASP A 220 12.44 10.92 1.55
C ASP A 220 13.48 11.56 0.59
N GLY A 221 14.20 10.73 -0.14
CA GLY A 221 15.21 11.24 -1.07
C GLY A 221 15.81 10.14 -1.93
N TRP A 222 16.63 10.58 -2.85
CA TRP A 222 17.37 9.69 -3.75
C TRP A 222 18.70 10.32 -4.16
N VAL A 223 19.57 9.51 -4.73
CA VAL A 223 20.86 9.98 -5.28
C VAL A 223 20.79 9.86 -6.79
N ASP A 224 21.02 10.98 -7.46
CA ASP A 224 21.13 11.02 -8.92
C ASP A 224 22.43 11.70 -9.33
N GLY A 225 23.25 11.02 -10.13
CA GLY A 225 24.54 11.55 -10.59
C GLY A 225 25.47 12.02 -9.47
N GLY A 226 25.35 11.46 -8.26
CA GLY A 226 26.13 11.86 -7.08
C GLY A 226 25.54 13.06 -6.31
N THR A 227 24.41 13.61 -6.75
CA THR A 227 23.66 14.66 -6.06
C THR A 227 22.55 14.04 -5.22
N VAL A 228 22.42 14.48 -3.97
CA VAL A 228 21.31 14.08 -3.09
C VAL A 228 20.15 15.03 -3.31
N SER A 229 19.04 14.48 -3.77
CA SER A 229 17.75 15.18 -3.86
C SER A 229 16.87 14.74 -2.69
N LEU A 230 16.21 15.69 -2.04
CA LEU A 230 15.35 15.47 -0.90
C LEU A 230 13.94 15.95 -1.21
N ARG A 231 12.94 15.18 -0.77
CA ARG A 231 11.54 15.51 -0.95
C ARG A 231 10.87 15.64 0.43
N PRO A 232 10.83 16.87 0.97
CA PRO A 232 10.12 17.14 2.23
C PRO A 232 8.61 16.99 2.05
N PHE A 233 7.96 16.43 3.05
CA PHE A 233 6.52 16.30 3.15
C PHE A 233 5.98 17.48 3.94
N GLY A 234 5.32 18.42 3.27
CA GLY A 234 4.76 19.61 3.87
C GLY A 234 3.50 19.35 4.71
N ALA A 235 2.93 20.44 5.26
CA ALA A 235 1.74 20.36 6.09
C ALA A 235 0.51 19.79 5.36
N GLY A 236 0.45 19.92 4.02
CA GLY A 236 -0.61 19.37 3.17
C GLY A 236 -0.38 17.93 2.74
N SER A 237 0.67 17.26 3.16
CA SER A 237 0.84 15.82 2.95
C SER A 237 0.10 15.01 4.02
N LEU A 238 -0.20 13.75 3.75
CA LEU A 238 -0.82 12.87 4.76
C LEU A 238 0.03 12.78 6.03
N ILE A 239 1.35 12.60 5.87
CA ILE A 239 2.32 12.64 6.97
C ILE A 239 2.22 13.94 7.75
N GLY A 240 2.20 15.07 7.05
CA GLY A 240 2.10 16.41 7.67
C GLY A 240 0.79 16.61 8.43
N ALA A 241 -0.32 16.18 7.84
CA ALA A 241 -1.65 16.31 8.43
C ALA A 241 -1.81 15.43 9.68
N ILE A 242 -1.36 14.16 9.64
CA ILE A 242 -1.37 13.27 10.80
C ILE A 242 -0.50 13.86 11.92
N GLY A 243 0.72 14.31 11.62
CA GLY A 243 1.57 14.97 12.61
C GLY A 243 0.88 16.15 13.29
N ALA A 244 0.20 17.01 12.51
CA ALA A 244 -0.56 18.14 13.04
C ALA A 244 -1.76 17.69 13.91
N GLU A 245 -2.48 16.64 13.52
CA GLU A 245 -3.57 16.07 14.32
C GLU A 245 -3.06 15.55 15.67
N LEU A 246 -1.87 14.98 15.69
CA LEU A 246 -1.20 14.52 16.92
C LEU A 246 -0.65 15.67 17.79
N GLY A 247 -0.70 16.91 17.33
CA GLY A 247 -0.21 18.09 18.05
C GLY A 247 1.26 18.43 17.76
N LEU A 248 1.84 17.84 16.72
CA LEU A 248 3.18 18.18 16.24
C LEU A 248 3.10 19.32 15.21
N THR A 249 4.22 19.96 14.94
CA THR A 249 4.31 21.11 14.02
C THR A 249 5.25 20.78 12.85
N ASN A 250 4.71 20.75 11.63
CA ASN A 250 5.53 20.62 10.44
C ASN A 250 6.36 21.89 10.22
N ALA A 251 7.67 21.76 10.24
CA ALA A 251 8.61 22.88 10.15
C ALA A 251 9.01 23.22 8.70
N TRP A 252 8.64 22.41 7.71
CA TRP A 252 8.89 22.72 6.32
C TRP A 252 8.10 23.95 5.89
N LYS A 253 8.79 24.97 5.32
CA LYS A 253 8.21 26.24 4.87
C LYS A 253 8.43 26.50 3.38
N GLY A 254 9.13 25.59 2.68
CA GLY A 254 9.29 25.66 1.23
C GLY A 254 7.98 25.39 0.49
N GLU A 255 7.98 25.66 -0.79
CA GLU A 255 6.84 25.37 -1.66
C GLU A 255 6.54 23.88 -1.69
N THR A 256 5.27 23.55 -1.88
CA THR A 256 4.78 22.18 -2.03
C THR A 256 3.76 22.11 -3.16
N ASP A 257 3.64 20.95 -3.82
CA ASP A 257 2.60 20.74 -4.82
C ASP A 257 1.20 20.71 -4.19
N PRO A 258 0.17 21.11 -4.96
CA PRO A 258 -1.19 21.23 -4.42
C PRO A 258 -1.96 19.90 -4.28
N ALA A 259 -1.43 18.81 -4.82
CA ALA A 259 -2.07 17.49 -4.74
C ALA A 259 -1.60 16.73 -3.51
N TYR A 260 -0.30 16.47 -3.42
CA TYR A 260 0.30 15.62 -2.39
C TYR A 260 0.96 16.39 -1.25
N GLY A 261 1.14 17.72 -1.40
CA GLY A 261 1.81 18.54 -0.40
C GLY A 261 3.31 18.26 -0.29
N LEU A 262 3.95 17.83 -1.38
CA LEU A 262 5.35 17.45 -1.42
C LEU A 262 6.20 18.61 -1.90
N GLY A 263 7.33 18.84 -1.23
CA GLY A 263 8.35 19.80 -1.62
C GLY A 263 9.46 19.16 -2.43
N SER A 264 10.40 19.98 -2.86
CA SER A 264 11.66 19.55 -3.47
C SER A 264 12.79 20.44 -2.96
N THR A 265 13.89 19.82 -2.56
CA THR A 265 15.07 20.54 -2.06
C THR A 265 16.33 19.70 -2.19
N ASP A 266 17.44 20.27 -1.81
CA ASP A 266 18.72 19.63 -1.61
C ASP A 266 19.15 19.67 -0.13
N ILE A 267 20.39 19.26 0.15
CA ILE A 267 20.94 19.27 1.52
C ILE A 267 21.03 20.70 2.06
N GLU A 268 21.40 21.68 1.23
CA GLU A 268 21.54 23.08 1.61
C GLU A 268 20.18 23.65 2.03
N GLY A 269 19.11 23.35 1.29
CA GLY A 269 17.76 23.77 1.64
C GLY A 269 17.27 23.17 2.96
N MET A 270 17.69 21.95 3.30
CA MET A 270 17.36 21.33 4.59
C MET A 270 18.05 22.03 5.77
N THR A 271 19.08 22.86 5.57
CA THR A 271 19.66 23.64 6.66
C THR A 271 18.71 24.72 7.19
N THR A 272 17.65 25.06 6.44
CA THR A 272 16.67 26.10 6.80
C THR A 272 15.60 25.64 7.79
N VAL A 273 15.48 24.32 8.06
CA VAL A 273 14.43 23.77 8.93
C VAL A 273 14.68 23.97 10.43
N GLY A 274 15.75 24.69 10.77
CA GLY A 274 16.05 25.08 12.13
C GLY A 274 16.35 23.89 13.04
N SER A 275 15.69 23.87 14.20
CA SER A 275 15.87 22.85 15.24
C SER A 275 14.87 21.70 15.15
N ALA A 276 14.09 21.59 14.08
CA ALA A 276 13.11 20.54 13.92
C ALA A 276 13.76 19.14 14.00
N THR A 277 13.02 18.16 14.51
CA THR A 277 13.42 16.77 14.43
C THR A 277 13.29 16.30 12.97
N LEU A 278 14.30 15.64 12.46
CA LEU A 278 14.29 15.08 11.12
C LEU A 278 13.77 13.64 11.18
N LEU A 279 12.81 13.36 10.34
CA LEU A 279 12.21 12.04 10.18
C LEU A 279 12.35 11.65 8.70
N HIS A 280 12.69 10.42 8.43
CA HIS A 280 12.78 9.97 7.05
C HIS A 280 12.20 8.59 6.84
N THR A 281 11.88 8.27 5.60
CA THR A 281 11.41 6.93 5.24
C THR A 281 12.48 5.89 5.56
N GLY A 282 12.05 4.74 6.06
CA GLY A 282 12.90 3.57 6.25
C GLY A 282 12.58 2.50 5.22
N THR A 283 13.60 1.79 4.76
CA THR A 283 13.43 0.59 3.93
C THR A 283 14.38 -0.50 4.39
N GLU A 284 14.07 -1.74 4.04
CA GLU A 284 14.92 -2.90 4.36
C GLU A 284 16.07 -3.06 3.37
N GLU A 285 16.02 -2.38 2.23
CA GLU A 285 17.06 -2.42 1.21
C GLU A 285 18.08 -1.29 1.41
N SER A 286 19.35 -1.64 1.33
CA SER A 286 20.46 -0.71 1.52
C SER A 286 20.46 0.49 0.56
N ASP A 287 19.81 0.37 -0.59
CA ASP A 287 19.79 1.43 -1.61
C ASP A 287 18.89 2.62 -1.23
N SER A 288 17.88 2.42 -0.43
CA SER A 288 16.99 3.52 -0.01
C SER A 288 17.56 4.33 1.15
N ASP A 289 18.40 3.74 1.99
CA ASP A 289 19.22 4.46 2.95
C ASP A 289 20.41 5.16 2.26
N GLY A 290 20.63 4.87 0.98
CA GLY A 290 21.70 5.42 0.17
C GLY A 290 21.73 6.94 0.18
N PHE A 291 20.57 7.62 0.19
CA PHE A 291 20.52 9.09 0.23
C PHE A 291 20.96 9.66 1.59
N ILE A 292 20.65 9.02 2.72
CA ILE A 292 21.15 9.43 4.05
C ILE A 292 22.65 9.21 4.11
N THR A 293 23.14 8.03 3.72
CA THR A 293 24.58 7.74 3.66
C THR A 293 25.33 8.69 2.73
N ALA A 294 24.73 9.11 1.63
CA ALA A 294 25.28 10.11 0.74
C ALA A 294 25.25 11.51 1.35
N ALA A 295 24.15 11.90 2.02
CA ALA A 295 24.01 13.17 2.70
C ALA A 295 25.04 13.35 3.82
N GLU A 296 25.34 12.29 4.60
CA GLU A 296 26.33 12.30 5.67
C GLU A 296 27.75 12.66 5.20
N LYS A 297 28.04 12.48 3.91
CA LYS A 297 29.33 12.88 3.32
C LYS A 297 29.40 14.38 3.00
N ASN A 298 28.26 15.09 3.05
CA ASN A 298 28.20 16.51 2.77
C ASN A 298 28.37 17.32 4.07
N PRO A 299 29.34 18.25 4.13
CA PRO A 299 29.55 19.13 5.31
C PRO A 299 28.32 19.94 5.70
N ALA A 300 27.47 20.34 4.74
CA ALA A 300 26.24 21.08 5.01
C ALA A 300 25.27 20.24 5.83
N TRP A 301 25.15 18.94 5.54
CA TRP A 301 24.34 17.99 6.32
C TRP A 301 24.76 17.95 7.78
N ALA A 302 26.07 17.80 8.03
CA ALA A 302 26.62 17.81 9.39
C ALA A 302 26.41 19.15 10.12
N SER A 303 26.10 20.23 9.42
CA SER A 303 25.81 21.53 10.02
C SER A 303 24.40 21.67 10.58
N ILE A 304 23.44 20.83 10.12
CA ILE A 304 22.04 20.86 10.54
C ILE A 304 21.94 20.58 12.05
N PRO A 305 21.24 21.41 12.84
CA PRO A 305 21.13 21.21 14.29
C PRO A 305 20.59 19.84 14.70
N ALA A 306 19.58 19.33 13.99
CA ALA A 306 19.02 18.02 14.24
C ALA A 306 20.04 16.88 14.03
N VAL A 307 20.90 16.99 13.03
CA VAL A 307 21.97 16.01 12.77
C VAL A 307 23.02 16.05 13.87
N LYS A 308 23.49 17.27 14.26
CA LYS A 308 24.44 17.47 15.37
C LYS A 308 23.91 16.88 16.68
N GLU A 309 22.64 17.06 16.96
CA GLU A 309 21.98 16.65 18.19
C GLU A 309 21.42 15.22 18.12
N LYS A 310 21.68 14.50 17.02
CA LYS A 310 21.21 13.13 16.78
C LYS A 310 19.69 12.97 16.87
N ARG A 311 18.96 13.99 16.39
CA ARG A 311 17.50 14.03 16.29
C ARG A 311 17.06 13.77 14.85
N ILE A 312 17.63 12.74 14.25
CA ILE A 312 17.24 12.20 12.97
C ILE A 312 16.82 10.75 13.18
N HIS A 313 15.65 10.39 12.71
CA HIS A 313 15.07 9.06 12.93
C HIS A 313 14.44 8.53 11.64
N ALA A 314 14.74 7.28 11.32
CA ALA A 314 13.99 6.55 10.31
C ALA A 314 12.64 6.12 10.85
N PHE A 315 11.58 6.26 10.07
CA PHE A 315 10.33 5.56 10.34
C PHE A 315 10.52 4.05 10.09
N PRO A 316 9.72 3.19 10.74
CA PRO A 316 9.71 1.77 10.41
C PRO A 316 9.51 1.53 8.91
N THR A 317 10.08 0.43 8.40
CA THR A 317 9.91 0.04 7.00
C THR A 317 8.48 -0.40 6.71
N GLY A 318 8.04 -0.21 5.46
CA GLY A 318 6.72 -0.67 5.03
C GLY A 318 5.56 0.19 5.51
N ILE A 319 5.81 1.48 5.77
CA ILE A 319 4.78 2.49 5.96
C ILE A 319 4.63 3.25 4.65
N TRP A 320 3.50 3.04 3.96
CA TRP A 320 3.21 3.80 2.76
C TRP A 320 2.67 5.18 3.11
N THR A 321 3.44 6.21 2.78
CA THR A 321 3.15 7.61 3.16
C THR A 321 1.97 8.23 2.40
N PHE A 322 1.39 7.49 1.47
CA PHE A 322 0.21 7.81 0.69
C PHE A 322 -0.85 6.71 0.83
N GLY A 323 -0.82 5.95 1.92
CA GLY A 323 -1.66 4.77 2.11
C GLY A 323 -3.05 5.07 2.65
N GLY A 324 -3.74 4.00 2.98
CA GLY A 324 -5.09 3.98 3.53
C GLY A 324 -5.13 4.13 5.07
N PRO A 325 -6.26 3.71 5.69
CA PRO A 325 -6.47 3.85 7.13
C PRO A 325 -5.40 3.17 7.99
N HIS A 326 -4.97 1.96 7.65
CA HIS A 326 -3.97 1.24 8.44
C HIS A 326 -2.56 1.84 8.29
N SER A 327 -2.21 2.37 7.11
CA SER A 327 -0.99 3.17 6.94
C SER A 327 -1.04 4.45 7.80
N ALA A 328 -2.20 5.11 7.91
CA ALA A 328 -2.36 6.28 8.76
C ALA A 328 -2.12 5.95 10.25
N GLU A 329 -2.59 4.81 10.74
CA GLU A 329 -2.31 4.32 12.09
C GLU A 329 -0.82 4.06 12.30
N LYS A 330 -0.15 3.39 11.35
CA LYS A 330 1.30 3.15 11.41
C LYS A 330 2.11 4.44 11.40
N ILE A 331 1.67 5.46 10.66
CA ILE A 331 2.29 6.80 10.70
C ILE A 331 2.16 7.40 12.11
N ALA A 332 1.01 7.30 12.73
CA ALA A 332 0.80 7.80 14.10
C ALA A 332 1.71 7.08 15.11
N ASP A 333 1.81 5.75 15.02
CA ASP A 333 2.70 4.95 15.86
C ASP A 333 4.16 5.33 15.67
N ALA A 334 4.58 5.59 14.44
CA ALA A 334 5.94 6.01 14.12
C ALA A 334 6.25 7.39 14.74
N TYR A 335 5.30 8.32 14.72
CA TYR A 335 5.45 9.60 15.44
C TYR A 335 5.57 9.38 16.94
N VAL A 336 4.70 8.56 17.55
CA VAL A 336 4.79 8.24 18.98
C VAL A 336 6.17 7.67 19.30
N ALA A 337 6.66 6.71 18.54
CA ALA A 337 7.98 6.10 18.73
C ALA A 337 9.14 7.10 18.60
N ALA A 338 9.02 8.09 17.72
CA ALA A 338 10.05 9.10 17.51
C ALA A 338 10.10 10.18 18.60
N PHE A 339 8.98 10.50 19.22
CA PHE A 339 8.86 11.62 20.16
C PHE A 339 8.67 11.20 21.63
N VAL A 340 8.25 9.97 21.91
CA VAL A 340 8.12 9.42 23.26
C VAL A 340 9.35 8.56 23.57
N LYS A 341 10.15 9.01 24.55
CA LYS A 341 11.39 8.33 24.98
C LYS A 341 11.19 7.69 26.34
#